data_d1e1ad7a96410d8410ce11ff2ad0f78e
#
_entry.id   d1e1ad7a96410d8410ce11ff2ad0f78e
#
_cell.length_a   1.000
_cell.length_b   1.000
_cell.length_c   1.000
_cell.angle_alpha   90.00
_cell.angle_beta   90.00
_cell.angle_gamma   90.00
#
_symmetry.space_group_name_H-M   'P 1'
#
loop_
_entity.id
_entity.type
_entity.pdbx_description
1 polymer ?
#
loop_
_entity_poly.entity_id
_entity_poly.type
_entity_poly.pdbx_seq_one_letter_code
_entity_poly.pdbx_strand_id
1 'polypeptide(L)'
;MTPSRITILAPGLIGGSVALAATRAFPKAKIILWTRRSESIPALRSALPKAEIGTEPSLIAGSDLVILAAPPSALVPLAQNILPHLAPATLVTDVSSIKGSVEKSLAPLFQKKARWIGSHPMAGSEISGFAAARHDLFQNAPVILTPTPTTSSDTLQDATSFWKSLGAHVLTMSPTEHDTQVAQISHLPHCVATALVLTAGTRALPLAGSGYRDTTRIAAGPAELWSEILLENRSDVLTTLKEFQGSITRLAHAIEQKDAASLKNILQEAAQIRRSLSHS
;
A
#
# COMPACT_ATOMS: atom_id res chain seq x y z
N MET A 1 -9.41 11.41 -16.61
CA MET A 1 -10.85 11.26 -16.26
C MET A 1 -11.24 12.21 -15.13
N THR A 2 -12.43 12.83 -15.20
CA THR A 2 -13.04 13.52 -14.06
C THR A 2 -14.25 12.69 -13.61
N PRO A 3 -14.09 11.82 -12.61
CA PRO A 3 -15.16 10.92 -12.22
C PRO A 3 -16.32 11.68 -11.58
N SER A 4 -17.54 11.32 -11.94
CA SER A 4 -18.79 11.86 -11.35
C SER A 4 -19.29 10.99 -10.18
N ARG A 5 -18.89 9.72 -10.14
CA ARG A 5 -19.27 8.74 -9.12
C ARG A 5 -18.07 7.86 -8.75
N ILE A 6 -17.60 7.99 -7.51
CA ILE A 6 -16.44 7.28 -6.99
C ILE A 6 -16.88 6.37 -5.84
N THR A 7 -16.61 5.08 -5.96
CA THR A 7 -16.92 4.11 -4.92
C THR A 7 -15.65 3.57 -4.28
N ILE A 8 -15.59 3.58 -2.96
CA ILE A 8 -14.50 3.01 -2.16
C ILE A 8 -15.06 1.85 -1.34
N LEU A 9 -14.43 0.68 -1.49
CA LEU A 9 -14.80 -0.52 -0.77
C LEU A 9 -13.84 -0.79 0.39
N ALA A 10 -14.41 -1.13 1.55
CA ALA A 10 -13.68 -1.35 2.79
C ALA A 10 -12.86 -0.13 3.26
N PRO A 11 -13.52 1.01 3.57
CA PRO A 11 -12.88 2.27 3.93
C PRO A 11 -12.20 2.21 5.31
N GLY A 12 -11.01 1.59 5.38
CA GLY A 12 -10.07 1.66 6.51
C GLY A 12 -9.21 2.91 6.45
N LEU A 13 -7.94 2.83 6.90
CA LEU A 13 -6.97 3.94 6.80
C LEU A 13 -6.82 4.43 5.35
N ILE A 14 -6.41 3.56 4.43
CA ILE A 14 -6.12 3.96 3.03
C ILE A 14 -7.41 4.30 2.29
N GLY A 15 -8.41 3.41 2.29
CA GLY A 15 -9.68 3.66 1.61
C GLY A 15 -10.43 4.88 2.16
N GLY A 16 -10.40 5.09 3.46
CA GLY A 16 -10.94 6.28 4.10
C GLY A 16 -10.22 7.56 3.69
N SER A 17 -8.88 7.50 3.62
CA SER A 17 -8.07 8.63 3.15
C SER A 17 -8.35 8.96 1.69
N VAL A 18 -8.52 7.93 0.84
CA VAL A 18 -8.96 8.14 -0.56
C VAL A 18 -10.32 8.84 -0.59
N ALA A 19 -11.29 8.42 0.21
CA ALA A 19 -12.61 9.03 0.27
C ALA A 19 -12.55 10.50 0.69
N LEU A 20 -11.79 10.80 1.74
CA LEU A 20 -11.59 12.17 2.24
C LEU A 20 -10.86 13.06 1.23
N ALA A 21 -9.80 12.56 0.59
CA ALA A 21 -9.06 13.29 -0.44
C ALA A 21 -9.92 13.50 -1.70
N ALA A 22 -10.65 12.47 -2.16
CA ALA A 22 -11.51 12.56 -3.33
C ALA A 22 -12.68 13.56 -3.14
N THR A 23 -13.24 13.65 -1.94
CA THR A 23 -14.27 14.66 -1.63
C THR A 23 -13.77 16.09 -1.85
N ARG A 24 -12.49 16.34 -1.61
CA ARG A 24 -11.86 17.65 -1.84
C ARG A 24 -11.45 17.86 -3.29
N ALA A 25 -10.83 16.86 -3.90
CA ALA A 25 -10.34 16.93 -5.28
C ALA A 25 -11.48 16.95 -6.31
N PHE A 26 -12.60 16.30 -6.01
CA PHE A 26 -13.75 16.16 -6.89
C PHE A 26 -15.05 16.60 -6.19
N PRO A 27 -15.24 17.90 -5.89
CA PRO A 27 -16.35 18.40 -5.07
C PRO A 27 -17.74 18.19 -5.69
N LYS A 28 -17.80 17.89 -6.99
CA LYS A 28 -19.04 17.56 -7.71
C LYS A 28 -19.28 16.05 -7.83
N ALA A 29 -18.30 15.23 -7.48
CA ALA A 29 -18.46 13.79 -7.54
C ALA A 29 -19.28 13.25 -6.36
N LYS A 30 -20.10 12.26 -6.65
CA LYS A 30 -20.79 11.48 -5.62
C LYS A 30 -19.82 10.45 -5.05
N ILE A 31 -19.53 10.54 -3.76
CA ILE A 31 -18.70 9.57 -3.04
C ILE A 31 -19.59 8.49 -2.46
N ILE A 32 -19.25 7.24 -2.72
CA ILE A 32 -19.93 6.06 -2.20
C ILE A 32 -18.93 5.25 -1.37
N LEU A 33 -19.36 4.85 -0.17
CA LEU A 33 -18.59 3.97 0.70
C LEU A 33 -19.35 2.66 0.90
N TRP A 34 -18.76 1.59 0.46
CA TRP A 34 -19.27 0.27 0.76
C TRP A 34 -18.46 -0.35 1.92
N THR A 35 -19.18 -0.84 2.91
CA THR A 35 -18.59 -1.55 4.05
C THR A 35 -19.35 -2.84 4.34
N ARG A 36 -18.59 -3.90 4.67
CA ARG A 36 -19.21 -5.15 5.14
C ARG A 36 -19.83 -5.00 6.54
N ARG A 37 -19.34 -4.04 7.33
CA ARG A 37 -19.70 -3.87 8.74
C ARG A 37 -20.66 -2.70 8.88
N SER A 38 -21.94 -2.99 9.14
CA SER A 38 -22.95 -1.96 9.36
C SER A 38 -22.65 -1.06 10.57
N GLU A 39 -21.96 -1.60 11.58
CA GLU A 39 -21.53 -0.87 12.78
C GLU A 39 -20.51 0.25 12.49
N SER A 40 -19.83 0.21 11.34
CA SER A 40 -18.93 1.30 10.94
C SER A 40 -19.64 2.49 10.28
N ILE A 41 -20.90 2.32 9.84
CA ILE A 41 -21.65 3.35 9.10
C ILE A 41 -21.79 4.67 9.88
N PRO A 42 -22.12 4.69 11.18
CA PRO A 42 -22.25 5.96 11.90
C PRO A 42 -20.95 6.80 11.89
N ALA A 43 -19.80 6.17 12.11
CA ALA A 43 -18.51 6.86 12.10
C ALA A 43 -18.17 7.41 10.70
N LEU A 44 -18.40 6.61 9.65
CA LEU A 44 -18.19 7.01 8.25
C LEU A 44 -19.10 8.19 7.88
N ARG A 45 -20.37 8.15 8.28
CA ARG A 45 -21.36 9.21 8.01
C ARG A 45 -21.03 10.51 8.73
N SER A 46 -20.50 10.43 9.95
CA SER A 46 -20.04 11.61 10.70
C SER A 46 -18.91 12.33 9.98
N ALA A 47 -17.94 11.57 9.43
CA ALA A 47 -16.78 12.14 8.75
C ALA A 47 -17.08 12.57 7.30
N LEU A 48 -17.99 11.89 6.62
CA LEU A 48 -18.37 12.13 5.22
C LEU A 48 -19.91 12.24 5.08
N PRO A 49 -20.52 13.30 5.60
CA PRO A 49 -21.99 13.40 5.70
C PRO A 49 -22.70 13.46 4.34
N LYS A 50 -21.99 13.80 3.26
CA LYS A 50 -22.53 13.82 1.90
C LYS A 50 -22.33 12.50 1.13
N ALA A 51 -21.57 11.55 1.68
CA ALA A 51 -21.36 10.27 1.04
C ALA A 51 -22.58 9.36 1.17
N GLU A 52 -22.83 8.57 0.13
CA GLU A 52 -23.74 7.44 0.21
C GLU A 52 -23.01 6.26 0.84
N ILE A 53 -23.55 5.68 1.92
CA ILE A 53 -22.86 4.65 2.69
C ILE A 53 -23.80 3.48 2.92
N GLY A 54 -23.32 2.27 2.63
CA GLY A 54 -24.13 1.07 2.84
C GLY A 54 -23.34 -0.22 2.73
N THR A 55 -24.08 -1.32 2.86
CA THR A 55 -23.55 -2.69 2.83
C THR A 55 -23.93 -3.45 1.56
N GLU A 56 -24.88 -2.92 0.77
CA GLU A 56 -25.37 -3.59 -0.42
C GLU A 56 -24.44 -3.42 -1.61
N PRO A 57 -24.00 -4.51 -2.28
CA PRO A 57 -23.11 -4.44 -3.45
C PRO A 57 -23.71 -3.63 -4.62
N SER A 58 -25.03 -3.56 -4.74
CA SER A 58 -25.71 -2.77 -5.77
C SER A 58 -25.42 -1.26 -5.72
N LEU A 59 -24.93 -0.74 -4.58
CA LEU A 59 -24.48 0.64 -4.45
C LEU A 59 -23.38 1.04 -5.46
N ILE A 60 -22.64 0.05 -5.97
CA ILE A 60 -21.52 0.26 -6.89
C ILE A 60 -22.02 0.60 -8.31
N ALA A 61 -23.26 0.27 -8.63
CA ALA A 61 -23.81 0.48 -9.95
C ALA A 61 -23.69 1.93 -10.41
N GLY A 62 -23.27 2.12 -11.67
CA GLY A 62 -23.05 3.44 -12.26
C GLY A 62 -21.80 4.18 -11.76
N SER A 63 -20.88 3.53 -11.05
CA SER A 63 -19.60 4.13 -10.67
C SER A 63 -18.67 4.27 -11.88
N ASP A 64 -18.02 5.44 -11.98
CA ASP A 64 -16.95 5.66 -12.95
C ASP A 64 -15.63 5.05 -12.46
N LEU A 65 -15.41 5.09 -11.14
CA LEU A 65 -14.22 4.59 -10.47
C LEU A 65 -14.60 3.79 -9.24
N VAL A 66 -14.01 2.61 -9.12
CA VAL A 66 -14.16 1.71 -7.96
C VAL A 66 -12.78 1.39 -7.39
N ILE A 67 -12.61 1.59 -6.08
CA ILE A 67 -11.35 1.37 -5.36
C ILE A 67 -11.52 0.27 -4.34
N LEU A 68 -10.75 -0.81 -4.49
CA LEU A 68 -10.72 -1.96 -3.59
C LEU A 68 -9.68 -1.71 -2.49
N ALA A 69 -10.12 -1.35 -1.28
CA ALA A 69 -9.23 -1.03 -0.17
C ALA A 69 -9.27 -2.10 0.95
N ALA A 70 -9.51 -3.35 0.56
CA ALA A 70 -9.52 -4.50 1.45
C ALA A 70 -8.14 -5.16 1.56
N PRO A 71 -7.88 -5.94 2.63
CA PRO A 71 -6.69 -6.79 2.72
C PRO A 71 -6.58 -7.78 1.55
N PRO A 72 -5.37 -8.26 1.20
CA PRO A 72 -5.16 -9.13 0.04
C PRO A 72 -6.07 -10.34 -0.01
N SER A 73 -6.23 -11.06 1.11
CA SER A 73 -7.10 -12.25 1.21
C SER A 73 -8.60 -11.97 0.92
N ALA A 74 -9.05 -10.74 1.12
CA ALA A 74 -10.43 -10.35 0.91
C ALA A 74 -10.71 -9.79 -0.50
N LEU A 75 -9.68 -9.50 -1.31
CA LEU A 75 -9.85 -8.85 -2.62
C LEU A 75 -10.62 -9.70 -3.62
N VAL A 76 -10.31 -10.99 -3.75
CA VAL A 76 -10.99 -11.88 -4.72
C VAL A 76 -12.48 -12.05 -4.39
N PRO A 77 -12.86 -12.42 -3.16
CA PRO A 77 -14.28 -12.49 -2.80
C PRO A 77 -15.01 -11.15 -2.99
N LEU A 78 -14.36 -10.04 -2.65
CA LEU A 78 -14.92 -8.71 -2.84
C LEU A 78 -15.13 -8.40 -4.32
N ALA A 79 -14.14 -8.66 -5.17
CA ALA A 79 -14.23 -8.48 -6.61
C ALA A 79 -15.38 -9.29 -7.22
N GLN A 80 -15.49 -10.57 -6.86
CA GLN A 80 -16.56 -11.44 -7.34
C GLN A 80 -17.95 -10.91 -6.96
N ASN A 81 -18.10 -10.38 -5.75
CA ASN A 81 -19.36 -9.84 -5.26
C ASN A 81 -19.81 -8.58 -6.02
N ILE A 82 -18.89 -7.79 -6.53
CA ILE A 82 -19.20 -6.54 -7.24
C ILE A 82 -19.32 -6.69 -8.76
N LEU A 83 -18.80 -7.76 -9.34
CA LEU A 83 -18.82 -7.97 -10.80
C LEU A 83 -20.19 -7.79 -11.47
N PRO A 84 -21.35 -8.23 -10.89
CA PRO A 84 -22.65 -8.03 -11.50
C PRO A 84 -23.08 -6.57 -11.60
N HIS A 85 -22.46 -5.68 -10.84
CA HIS A 85 -22.82 -4.27 -10.72
C HIS A 85 -21.89 -3.32 -11.49
N LEU A 86 -20.84 -3.86 -12.13
CA LEU A 86 -19.87 -3.09 -12.90
C LEU A 86 -20.32 -2.89 -14.35
N ALA A 87 -19.98 -1.74 -14.92
CA ALA A 87 -20.09 -1.47 -16.34
C ALA A 87 -18.72 -1.57 -17.04
N PRO A 88 -18.65 -1.89 -18.35
CA PRO A 88 -17.37 -1.99 -19.07
C PRO A 88 -16.51 -0.72 -19.03
N ALA A 89 -17.12 0.45 -18.88
CA ALA A 89 -16.43 1.72 -18.77
C ALA A 89 -15.89 2.02 -17.37
N THR A 90 -16.34 1.30 -16.33
CA THR A 90 -15.89 1.50 -14.94
C THR A 90 -14.40 1.21 -14.82
N LEU A 91 -13.64 2.14 -14.26
CA LEU A 91 -12.26 1.89 -13.85
C LEU A 91 -12.25 1.25 -12.47
N VAL A 92 -11.62 0.10 -12.34
CA VAL A 92 -11.41 -0.58 -11.05
C VAL A 92 -9.92 -0.59 -10.74
N THR A 93 -9.57 -0.23 -9.52
CA THR A 93 -8.20 -0.29 -9.00
C THR A 93 -8.21 -0.77 -7.55
N ASP A 94 -7.07 -1.26 -7.07
CA ASP A 94 -6.88 -1.60 -5.67
C ASP A 94 -5.87 -0.65 -5.00
N VAL A 95 -5.58 -0.87 -3.71
CA VAL A 95 -4.55 -0.15 -2.95
C VAL A 95 -3.65 -1.11 -2.16
N SER A 96 -3.56 -2.34 -2.60
CA SER A 96 -2.81 -3.40 -1.92
C SER A 96 -1.30 -3.19 -2.01
N SER A 97 -0.58 -3.64 -0.97
CA SER A 97 0.89 -3.54 -0.88
C SER A 97 1.64 -4.55 -1.75
N ILE A 98 0.94 -5.47 -2.41
CA ILE A 98 1.49 -6.49 -3.32
C ILE A 98 0.76 -6.42 -4.65
N LYS A 99 1.46 -6.67 -5.75
CA LYS A 99 0.87 -6.53 -7.08
C LYS A 99 0.87 -7.81 -7.90
N GLY A 100 1.88 -8.64 -7.80
CA GLY A 100 1.98 -9.86 -8.63
C GLY A 100 0.84 -10.85 -8.41
N SER A 101 0.57 -11.21 -7.15
CA SER A 101 -0.55 -12.12 -6.81
C SER A 101 -1.91 -11.47 -7.02
N VAL A 102 -2.04 -10.17 -6.72
CA VAL A 102 -3.27 -9.40 -6.91
C VAL A 102 -3.62 -9.30 -8.39
N GLU A 103 -2.66 -8.95 -9.25
CA GLU A 103 -2.85 -8.90 -10.69
C GLU A 103 -3.28 -10.26 -11.26
N LYS A 104 -2.54 -11.32 -10.89
CA LYS A 104 -2.85 -12.68 -11.32
C LYS A 104 -4.27 -13.13 -10.96
N SER A 105 -4.78 -12.68 -9.81
CA SER A 105 -6.08 -13.10 -9.28
C SER A 105 -7.23 -12.21 -9.76
N LEU A 106 -7.02 -10.90 -9.89
CA LEU A 106 -8.08 -9.93 -10.17
C LEU A 106 -8.22 -9.58 -11.65
N ALA A 107 -7.13 -9.46 -12.41
CA ALA A 107 -7.21 -9.06 -13.81
C ALA A 107 -8.13 -9.97 -14.64
N PRO A 108 -8.09 -11.32 -14.51
CA PRO A 108 -9.01 -12.19 -15.23
C PRO A 108 -10.49 -11.94 -14.91
N LEU A 109 -10.80 -11.55 -13.67
CA LEU A 109 -12.18 -11.28 -13.24
C LEU A 109 -12.74 -10.04 -13.95
N PHE A 110 -11.91 -9.00 -14.13
CA PHE A 110 -12.35 -7.73 -14.72
C PHE A 110 -12.26 -7.68 -16.25
N GLN A 111 -11.52 -8.59 -16.88
CA GLN A 111 -11.14 -8.56 -18.32
C GLN A 111 -12.27 -8.25 -19.32
N LYS A 112 -13.51 -8.56 -19.03
CA LYS A 112 -14.65 -8.27 -19.93
C LYS A 112 -15.77 -7.48 -19.21
N LYS A 113 -15.49 -7.03 -18.01
CA LYS A 113 -16.50 -6.45 -17.12
C LYS A 113 -16.21 -5.01 -16.74
N ALA A 114 -14.92 -4.64 -16.69
CA ALA A 114 -14.48 -3.32 -16.31
C ALA A 114 -13.05 -3.08 -16.82
N ARG A 115 -12.57 -1.85 -16.74
CA ARG A 115 -11.16 -1.50 -16.93
C ARG A 115 -10.42 -1.74 -15.63
N TRP A 116 -9.29 -2.43 -15.67
CA TRP A 116 -8.50 -2.77 -14.48
C TRP A 116 -7.08 -2.25 -14.55
N ILE A 117 -6.58 -1.75 -13.41
CA ILE A 117 -5.16 -1.47 -13.18
C ILE A 117 -4.86 -1.57 -11.68
N GLY A 118 -3.79 -2.27 -11.31
CA GLY A 118 -3.32 -2.29 -9.93
C GLY A 118 -2.72 -0.96 -9.51
N SER A 119 -2.93 -0.54 -8.26
CA SER A 119 -2.22 0.58 -7.67
C SER A 119 -1.75 0.27 -6.24
N HIS A 120 -0.67 0.95 -5.84
CA HIS A 120 -0.13 0.86 -4.48
C HIS A 120 0.30 2.25 -4.00
N PRO A 121 -0.48 2.92 -3.16
CA PRO A 121 -0.04 4.13 -2.47
C PRO A 121 1.04 3.77 -1.43
N MET A 122 2.26 4.27 -1.62
CA MET A 122 3.36 4.14 -0.65
C MET A 122 3.16 5.12 0.51
N ALA A 123 2.01 5.01 1.16
CA ALA A 123 1.57 5.88 2.25
C ALA A 123 0.76 5.06 3.25
N GLY A 124 0.92 5.36 4.52
CA GLY A 124 0.22 4.62 5.59
C GLY A 124 0.77 4.96 6.96
N SER A 125 0.31 4.23 7.94
CA SER A 125 0.85 4.25 9.31
C SER A 125 0.66 2.88 9.94
N GLU A 126 1.27 2.68 11.10
CA GLU A 126 1.07 1.50 11.96
C GLU A 126 -0.34 1.45 12.57
N ILE A 127 -1.09 2.55 12.52
CA ILE A 127 -2.46 2.63 13.05
C ILE A 127 -3.43 2.23 11.93
N SER A 128 -4.28 1.26 12.21
CA SER A 128 -5.31 0.77 11.29
C SER A 128 -6.68 1.40 11.52
N GLY A 129 -7.59 1.22 10.54
CA GLY A 129 -8.98 1.64 10.65
C GLY A 129 -9.25 3.05 10.13
N PHE A 130 -10.54 3.38 10.03
CA PHE A 130 -10.99 4.65 9.47
C PHE A 130 -10.62 5.86 10.34
N ALA A 131 -10.52 5.67 11.66
CA ALA A 131 -10.18 6.75 12.60
C ALA A 131 -8.79 7.37 12.33
N ALA A 132 -7.88 6.62 11.69
CA ALA A 132 -6.56 7.10 11.28
C ALA A 132 -6.56 7.71 9.86
N ALA A 133 -7.69 7.69 9.14
CA ALA A 133 -7.78 8.24 7.79
C ALA A 133 -7.64 9.77 7.77
N ARG A 134 -6.92 10.27 6.78
CA ARG A 134 -6.68 11.71 6.61
C ARG A 134 -6.68 12.09 5.14
N HIS A 135 -7.16 13.30 4.84
CA HIS A 135 -7.34 13.78 3.47
C HIS A 135 -6.02 14.12 2.75
N ASP A 136 -4.95 14.34 3.47
CA ASP A 136 -3.63 14.73 2.98
C ASP A 136 -2.62 13.57 2.92
N LEU A 137 -3.09 12.33 3.15
CA LEU A 137 -2.23 11.14 3.20
C LEU A 137 -1.40 10.93 1.94
N PHE A 138 -1.92 11.34 0.79
CA PHE A 138 -1.30 11.13 -0.53
C PHE A 138 -0.51 12.34 -1.03
N GLN A 139 -0.48 13.45 -0.29
CA GLN A 139 0.25 14.65 -0.71
C GLN A 139 1.75 14.36 -0.79
N ASN A 140 2.31 14.48 -2.00
CA ASN A 140 3.71 14.15 -2.33
C ASN A 140 4.10 12.68 -2.08
N ALA A 141 3.14 11.81 -1.76
CA ALA A 141 3.42 10.39 -1.57
C ALA A 141 3.54 9.68 -2.93
N PRO A 142 4.49 8.74 -3.08
CA PRO A 142 4.53 7.90 -4.26
C PRO A 142 3.28 7.01 -4.34
N VAL A 143 2.68 6.92 -5.53
CA VAL A 143 1.67 5.93 -5.87
C VAL A 143 2.15 5.16 -7.08
N ILE A 144 2.29 3.87 -6.94
CA ILE A 144 2.78 2.99 -8.01
C ILE A 144 1.57 2.42 -8.74
N LEU A 145 1.49 2.66 -10.06
CA LEU A 145 0.56 1.99 -10.96
C LEU A 145 1.27 0.83 -11.66
N THR A 146 0.59 -0.30 -11.73
CA THR A 146 1.15 -1.52 -12.32
C THR A 146 0.37 -1.96 -13.56
N PRO A 147 0.54 -1.26 -14.70
CA PRO A 147 -0.07 -1.69 -15.96
C PRO A 147 0.53 -3.00 -16.44
N THR A 148 -0.28 -3.79 -17.14
CA THR A 148 0.12 -4.99 -17.86
C THR A 148 0.00 -4.75 -19.37
N PRO A 149 0.48 -5.68 -20.23
CA PRO A 149 0.31 -5.55 -21.67
C PRO A 149 -1.16 -5.45 -22.13
N THR A 150 -2.11 -5.83 -21.30
CA THR A 150 -3.55 -5.73 -21.57
C THR A 150 -4.18 -4.43 -21.06
N THR A 151 -3.45 -3.64 -20.29
CA THR A 151 -3.94 -2.34 -19.79
C THR A 151 -3.91 -1.31 -20.92
N SER A 152 -5.08 -0.72 -21.25
CA SER A 152 -5.14 0.32 -22.29
C SER A 152 -4.49 1.63 -21.82
N SER A 153 -4.02 2.44 -22.77
CA SER A 153 -3.48 3.78 -22.51
C SER A 153 -4.46 4.67 -21.73
N ASP A 154 -5.73 4.61 -22.08
CA ASP A 154 -6.79 5.39 -21.42
C ASP A 154 -6.98 4.97 -19.96
N THR A 155 -6.87 3.66 -19.66
CA THR A 155 -6.95 3.16 -18.30
C THR A 155 -5.79 3.68 -17.45
N LEU A 156 -4.57 3.61 -17.97
CA LEU A 156 -3.38 4.13 -17.30
C LEU A 156 -3.46 5.65 -17.09
N GLN A 157 -3.90 6.38 -18.12
CA GLN A 157 -4.03 7.84 -18.06
C GLN A 157 -5.08 8.28 -17.04
N ASP A 158 -6.23 7.60 -17.00
CA ASP A 158 -7.31 7.89 -16.05
C ASP A 158 -6.89 7.64 -14.62
N ALA A 159 -6.25 6.48 -14.34
CA ALA A 159 -5.72 6.16 -13.03
C ALA A 159 -4.64 7.16 -12.59
N THR A 160 -3.72 7.52 -13.51
CA THR A 160 -2.68 8.52 -13.26
C THR A 160 -3.30 9.88 -12.90
N SER A 161 -4.28 10.31 -13.66
CA SER A 161 -4.98 11.60 -13.44
C SER A 161 -5.68 11.61 -12.09
N PHE A 162 -6.33 10.49 -11.72
CA PHE A 162 -7.00 10.37 -10.43
C PHE A 162 -6.02 10.53 -9.26
N TRP A 163 -4.95 9.75 -9.22
CA TRP A 163 -3.99 9.81 -8.12
C TRP A 163 -3.25 11.15 -8.04
N LYS A 164 -2.90 11.75 -9.18
CA LYS A 164 -2.32 13.11 -9.22
C LYS A 164 -3.29 14.15 -8.66
N SER A 165 -4.59 14.01 -8.91
CA SER A 165 -5.60 14.93 -8.34
C SER A 165 -5.72 14.83 -6.82
N LEU A 166 -5.30 13.68 -6.22
CA LEU A 166 -5.17 13.53 -4.78
C LEU A 166 -3.82 14.05 -4.22
N GLY A 167 -2.95 14.61 -5.07
CA GLY A 167 -1.64 15.16 -4.70
C GLY A 167 -0.49 14.17 -4.74
N ALA A 168 -0.70 12.96 -5.27
CA ALA A 168 0.29 11.92 -5.32
C ALA A 168 1.33 12.13 -6.44
N HIS A 169 2.56 11.65 -6.19
CA HIS A 169 3.57 11.44 -7.21
C HIS A 169 3.40 10.04 -7.81
N VAL A 170 2.97 9.96 -9.09
CA VAL A 170 2.65 8.69 -9.72
C VAL A 170 3.86 8.10 -10.45
N LEU A 171 4.20 6.88 -10.09
CA LEU A 171 5.20 6.03 -10.73
C LEU A 171 4.52 4.88 -11.47
N THR A 172 5.20 4.32 -12.47
CA THR A 172 4.68 3.21 -13.27
C THR A 172 5.75 2.14 -13.42
N MET A 173 5.41 0.90 -13.11
CA MET A 173 6.29 -0.26 -13.31
C MET A 173 5.46 -1.54 -13.46
N SER A 174 6.06 -2.63 -13.86
CA SER A 174 5.37 -3.93 -13.93
C SER A 174 5.04 -4.46 -12.53
N PRO A 175 4.00 -5.33 -12.38
CA PRO A 175 3.69 -5.97 -11.09
C PRO A 175 4.89 -6.72 -10.47
N THR A 176 5.68 -7.40 -11.30
CA THR A 176 6.88 -8.12 -10.84
C THR A 176 7.97 -7.17 -10.35
N GLU A 177 8.26 -6.12 -11.10
CA GLU A 177 9.23 -5.10 -10.71
C GLU A 177 8.82 -4.41 -9.40
N HIS A 178 7.53 -4.10 -9.25
CA HIS A 178 6.96 -3.56 -8.02
C HIS A 178 7.28 -4.48 -6.83
N ASP A 179 6.93 -5.77 -6.92
CA ASP A 179 7.07 -6.70 -5.79
C ASP A 179 8.53 -6.91 -5.41
N THR A 180 9.45 -6.94 -6.40
CA THR A 180 10.90 -6.98 -6.14
C THR A 180 11.38 -5.71 -5.41
N GLN A 181 10.98 -4.52 -5.86
CA GLN A 181 11.41 -3.27 -5.23
C GLN A 181 10.82 -3.09 -3.83
N VAL A 182 9.53 -3.36 -3.63
CA VAL A 182 8.91 -3.22 -2.29
C VAL A 182 9.43 -4.28 -1.32
N ALA A 183 9.88 -5.45 -1.79
CA ALA A 183 10.58 -6.40 -0.93
C ALA A 183 11.81 -5.78 -0.27
N GLN A 184 12.57 -4.97 -1.01
CA GLN A 184 13.79 -4.32 -0.51
C GLN A 184 13.52 -3.12 0.40
N ILE A 185 12.54 -2.25 0.04
CA ILE A 185 12.36 -0.95 0.71
C ILE A 185 11.23 -0.92 1.74
N SER A 186 10.40 -1.98 1.81
CA SER A 186 9.25 -2.08 2.71
C SER A 186 9.23 -3.39 3.49
N HIS A 187 9.24 -4.54 2.79
CA HIS A 187 9.07 -5.84 3.45
C HIS A 187 10.30 -6.24 4.25
N LEU A 188 11.50 -6.11 3.70
CA LEU A 188 12.76 -6.33 4.43
C LEU A 188 12.88 -5.43 5.66
N PRO A 189 12.70 -4.10 5.58
CA PRO A 189 12.71 -3.23 6.75
C PRO A 189 11.76 -3.69 7.85
N HIS A 190 10.56 -4.17 7.52
CA HIS A 190 9.62 -4.70 8.52
C HIS A 190 10.15 -5.98 9.19
N CYS A 191 10.69 -6.92 8.41
CA CYS A 191 11.33 -8.13 8.95
C CYS A 191 12.51 -7.79 9.86
N VAL A 192 13.36 -6.84 9.44
CA VAL A 192 14.53 -6.39 10.22
C VAL A 192 14.11 -5.71 11.51
N ALA A 193 13.13 -4.80 11.46
CA ALA A 193 12.59 -4.14 12.64
C ALA A 193 12.01 -5.16 13.64
N THR A 194 11.27 -6.16 13.14
CA THR A 194 10.73 -7.24 13.96
C THR A 194 11.84 -8.06 14.60
N ALA A 195 12.85 -8.47 13.83
CA ALA A 195 13.98 -9.23 14.35
C ALA A 195 14.78 -8.43 15.39
N LEU A 196 14.97 -7.12 15.16
CA LEU A 196 15.67 -6.23 16.08
C LEU A 196 14.94 -6.12 17.43
N VAL A 197 13.61 -5.97 17.40
CA VAL A 197 12.79 -5.96 18.63
C VAL A 197 12.89 -7.25 19.39
N LEU A 198 12.79 -8.39 18.72
CA LEU A 198 12.90 -9.72 19.34
C LEU A 198 14.30 -9.96 19.93
N THR A 199 15.34 -9.49 19.24
CA THR A 199 16.74 -9.64 19.71
C THR A 199 17.03 -8.78 20.94
N ALA A 200 16.53 -7.53 20.98
CA ALA A 200 16.71 -6.65 22.13
C ALA A 200 15.97 -7.17 23.38
N GLY A 201 14.80 -7.76 23.18
CA GLY A 201 13.93 -8.22 24.26
C GLY A 201 13.48 -7.10 25.19
N THR A 202 12.69 -7.44 26.20
CA THR A 202 12.09 -6.45 27.11
C THR A 202 13.10 -5.81 28.07
N ARG A 203 14.20 -6.51 28.37
CA ARG A 203 15.20 -6.03 29.34
C ARG A 203 15.95 -4.78 28.88
N ALA A 204 16.17 -4.62 27.57
CA ALA A 204 16.88 -3.46 27.02
C ALA A 204 15.97 -2.25 26.76
N LEU A 205 14.66 -2.42 26.72
CA LEU A 205 13.69 -1.36 26.36
C LEU A 205 13.78 -0.08 27.22
N PRO A 206 14.06 -0.14 28.55
CA PRO A 206 14.22 1.09 29.34
C PRO A 206 15.36 2.01 28.86
N LEU A 207 16.33 1.46 28.09
CA LEU A 207 17.46 2.21 27.54
C LEU A 207 17.21 2.69 26.10
N ALA A 208 16.02 2.43 25.53
CA ALA A 208 15.71 2.74 24.14
C ALA A 208 15.66 4.24 23.88
N GLY A 209 16.65 4.76 23.15
CA GLY A 209 16.68 6.13 22.60
C GLY A 209 15.87 6.29 21.31
N SER A 210 15.89 7.48 20.71
CA SER A 210 15.19 7.81 19.44
C SER A 210 15.61 6.88 18.30
N GLY A 211 16.89 6.63 18.12
CA GLY A 211 17.39 5.76 17.03
C GLY A 211 16.76 4.37 17.06
N TYR A 212 16.66 3.72 18.24
CA TYR A 212 16.00 2.43 18.35
C TYR A 212 14.50 2.54 18.06
N ARG A 213 13.82 3.54 18.63
CA ARG A 213 12.38 3.77 18.45
C ARG A 213 12.02 4.00 17.00
N ASP A 214 12.78 4.84 16.28
CA ASP A 214 12.55 5.16 14.88
C ASP A 214 12.77 3.94 13.98
N THR A 215 13.86 3.19 14.21
CA THR A 215 14.18 1.99 13.42
C THR A 215 13.17 0.87 13.62
N THR A 216 12.59 0.74 14.83
CA THR A 216 11.69 -0.37 15.16
C THR A 216 10.21 -0.01 15.11
N ARG A 217 9.85 1.26 14.87
CA ARG A 217 8.46 1.75 14.88
C ARG A 217 7.52 0.90 14.03
N ILE A 218 7.94 0.51 12.83
CA ILE A 218 7.13 -0.26 11.89
C ILE A 218 6.83 -1.70 12.37
N ALA A 219 7.61 -2.26 13.30
CA ALA A 219 7.34 -3.58 13.89
C ALA A 219 6.03 -3.63 14.70
N ALA A 220 5.44 -2.48 15.04
CA ALA A 220 4.14 -2.38 15.71
C ALA A 220 2.93 -2.51 14.75
N GLY A 221 3.17 -2.71 13.45
CA GLY A 221 2.10 -2.89 12.45
C GLY A 221 1.24 -4.15 12.70
N PRO A 222 0.01 -4.19 12.14
CA PRO A 222 -0.92 -5.31 12.31
C PRO A 222 -0.32 -6.64 11.83
N ALA A 223 -0.18 -7.61 12.73
CA ALA A 223 0.48 -8.88 12.44
C ALA A 223 -0.22 -9.70 11.34
N GLU A 224 -1.56 -9.70 11.34
CA GLU A 224 -2.37 -10.40 10.35
C GLU A 224 -2.09 -9.86 8.93
N LEU A 225 -2.10 -8.53 8.77
CA LEU A 225 -1.84 -7.89 7.46
C LEU A 225 -0.41 -8.16 6.99
N TRP A 226 0.58 -8.02 7.89
CA TRP A 226 1.97 -8.22 7.53
C TRP A 226 2.31 -9.68 7.22
N SER A 227 1.68 -10.64 7.90
CA SER A 227 1.84 -12.06 7.54
C SER A 227 1.30 -12.36 6.14
N GLU A 228 0.14 -11.79 5.75
CA GLU A 228 -0.38 -11.92 4.39
C GLU A 228 0.59 -11.31 3.36
N ILE A 229 1.06 -10.07 3.58
CA ILE A 229 1.98 -9.37 2.68
C ILE A 229 3.26 -10.17 2.46
N LEU A 230 3.89 -10.64 3.53
CA LEU A 230 5.16 -11.37 3.46
C LEU A 230 5.02 -12.74 2.78
N LEU A 231 3.91 -13.44 3.00
CA LEU A 231 3.63 -14.74 2.39
C LEU A 231 3.29 -14.61 0.90
N GLU A 232 2.52 -13.60 0.53
CA GLU A 232 2.15 -13.35 -0.86
C GLU A 232 3.34 -12.89 -1.73
N ASN A 233 4.31 -12.15 -1.15
CA ASN A 233 5.56 -11.78 -1.81
C ASN A 233 6.76 -12.65 -1.38
N ARG A 234 6.50 -13.91 -1.01
CA ARG A 234 7.46 -14.80 -0.37
C ARG A 234 8.79 -14.94 -1.12
N SER A 235 8.75 -15.05 -2.44
CA SER A 235 9.94 -15.28 -3.25
C SER A 235 10.94 -14.13 -3.13
N ASP A 236 10.47 -12.90 -3.36
CA ASP A 236 11.31 -11.71 -3.34
C ASP A 236 11.74 -11.37 -1.91
N VAL A 237 10.87 -11.57 -0.92
CA VAL A 237 11.21 -11.40 0.50
C VAL A 237 12.32 -12.33 0.93
N LEU A 238 12.26 -13.62 0.56
CA LEU A 238 13.33 -14.58 0.90
C LEU A 238 14.65 -14.25 0.19
N THR A 239 14.61 -13.79 -1.05
CA THR A 239 15.80 -13.36 -1.78
C THR A 239 16.46 -12.18 -1.06
N THR A 240 15.68 -11.14 -0.75
CA THR A 240 16.18 -9.94 -0.08
C THR A 240 16.67 -10.22 1.34
N LEU A 241 16.02 -11.13 2.08
CA LEU A 241 16.52 -11.59 3.40
C LEU A 241 17.89 -12.27 3.31
N LYS A 242 18.16 -13.08 2.27
CA LYS A 242 19.48 -13.69 2.06
C LYS A 242 20.55 -12.64 1.77
N GLU A 243 20.24 -11.63 0.95
CA GLU A 243 21.15 -10.51 0.66
C GLU A 243 21.45 -9.72 1.94
N PHE A 244 20.45 -9.47 2.76
CA PHE A 244 20.60 -8.82 4.06
C PHE A 244 21.47 -9.65 5.01
N GLN A 245 21.25 -10.96 5.10
CA GLN A 245 22.11 -11.85 5.88
C GLN A 245 23.57 -11.75 5.44
N GLY A 246 23.84 -11.70 4.14
CA GLY A 246 25.19 -11.46 3.61
C GLY A 246 25.80 -10.15 4.09
N SER A 247 25.01 -9.07 4.11
CA SER A 247 25.45 -7.77 4.61
C SER A 247 25.77 -7.78 6.11
N ILE A 248 24.96 -8.45 6.91
CA ILE A 248 25.21 -8.65 8.35
C ILE A 248 26.45 -9.49 8.56
N THR A 249 26.66 -10.55 7.79
CA THR A 249 27.86 -11.40 7.87
C THR A 249 29.13 -10.61 7.58
N ARG A 250 29.13 -9.74 6.56
CA ARG A 250 30.27 -8.84 6.26
C ARG A 250 30.61 -7.92 7.43
N LEU A 251 29.59 -7.31 8.06
CA LEU A 251 29.76 -6.48 9.26
C LEU A 251 30.34 -7.27 10.43
N ALA A 252 29.74 -8.42 10.72
CA ALA A 252 30.17 -9.30 11.82
C ALA A 252 31.64 -9.74 11.65
N HIS A 253 32.02 -10.14 10.44
CA HIS A 253 33.38 -10.55 10.13
C HIS A 253 34.39 -9.40 10.34
N ALA A 254 34.10 -8.19 9.84
CA ALA A 254 34.99 -7.04 10.06
C ALA A 254 35.17 -6.71 11.57
N ILE A 255 34.11 -6.85 12.37
CA ILE A 255 34.15 -6.65 13.82
C ILE A 255 34.99 -7.75 14.48
N GLU A 256 34.78 -9.01 14.12
CA GLU A 256 35.51 -10.17 14.66
C GLU A 256 37.00 -10.07 14.41
N GLN A 257 37.38 -9.70 13.18
CA GLN A 257 38.79 -9.51 12.79
C GLN A 257 39.40 -8.19 13.28
N LYS A 258 38.64 -7.34 13.97
CA LYS A 258 39.02 -5.98 14.37
C LYS A 258 39.57 -5.14 13.19
N ASP A 259 39.03 -5.40 11.99
CA ASP A 259 39.41 -4.71 10.76
C ASP A 259 38.71 -3.36 10.66
N ALA A 260 39.32 -2.34 11.27
CA ALA A 260 38.79 -0.98 11.30
C ALA A 260 38.65 -0.36 9.91
N ALA A 261 39.53 -0.74 8.95
CA ALA A 261 39.49 -0.19 7.59
C ALA A 261 38.28 -0.72 6.82
N SER A 262 38.07 -2.02 6.80
CA SER A 262 36.90 -2.65 6.18
C SER A 262 35.60 -2.18 6.84
N LEU A 263 35.55 -2.11 8.17
CA LEU A 263 34.37 -1.63 8.89
C LEU A 263 34.02 -0.18 8.51
N LYS A 264 35.05 0.70 8.47
CA LYS A 264 34.86 2.10 8.06
C LYS A 264 34.32 2.20 6.63
N ASN A 265 34.84 1.41 5.69
CA ASN A 265 34.39 1.42 4.30
C ASN A 265 32.94 1.00 4.17
N ILE A 266 32.50 -0.07 4.85
CA ILE A 266 31.10 -0.53 4.85
C ILE A 266 30.17 0.58 5.38
N LEU A 267 30.52 1.22 6.49
CA LEU A 267 29.72 2.30 7.07
C LEU A 267 29.66 3.53 6.18
N GLN A 268 30.77 3.87 5.51
CA GLN A 268 30.81 5.01 4.57
C GLN A 268 29.95 4.76 3.33
N GLU A 269 30.02 3.56 2.74
CA GLU A 269 29.19 3.14 1.60
C GLU A 269 27.70 3.28 1.95
N ALA A 270 27.26 2.72 3.09
CA ALA A 270 25.89 2.83 3.54
C ALA A 270 25.46 4.29 3.77
N ALA A 271 26.32 5.11 4.39
CA ALA A 271 26.03 6.52 4.64
C ALA A 271 25.90 7.32 3.33
N GLN A 272 26.71 7.01 2.31
CA GLN A 272 26.64 7.65 0.99
C GLN A 272 25.31 7.35 0.30
N ILE A 273 24.91 6.06 0.25
CA ILE A 273 23.63 5.64 -0.31
C ILE A 273 22.46 6.30 0.44
N ARG A 274 22.49 6.32 1.78
CA ARG A 274 21.43 6.94 2.58
C ARG A 274 21.26 8.44 2.32
N ARG A 275 22.35 9.16 2.10
CA ARG A 275 22.31 10.60 1.80
C ARG A 275 21.67 10.91 0.45
N SER A 276 21.72 10.00 -0.54
CA SER A 276 21.07 10.21 -1.83
C SER A 276 19.54 10.26 -1.74
N LEU A 277 18.93 9.66 -0.69
CA LEU A 277 17.48 9.76 -0.43
C LEU A 277 17.00 11.18 -0.08
N SER A 278 17.88 12.06 0.36
CA SER A 278 17.52 13.43 0.80
C SER A 278 17.39 14.41 -0.36
N HIS A 279 17.63 13.97 -1.59
CA HIS A 279 17.72 14.82 -2.80
C HIS A 279 16.73 14.39 -3.90
N SER A 280 15.79 13.43 -3.59
CA SER A 280 14.79 12.91 -4.53
C SER A 280 13.35 13.35 -4.15
#